data_f3d8bfa3186a1d2eabd42dd830bed742
#
_entry.id   f3d8bfa3186a1d2eabd42dd830bed742
#
_cell.length_a   1.000
_cell.length_b   1.000
_cell.length_c   1.000
_cell.angle_alpha   90.00
_cell.angle_beta   90.00
_cell.angle_gamma   90.00
#
_symmetry.space_group_name_H-M   'P 1'
#
loop_
_entity.id
_entity.type
_entity.pdbx_description
1 polymer ?
#
loop_
_entity_poly.entity_id
_entity_poly.type
_entity_poly.pdbx_seq_one_letter_code
_entity_poly.pdbx_strand_id
1 'polypeptide(L)'
;SAAQSWSRAIDHSLRGLGVEHMDAYYLMAANNVELIRSEEVHEAFLAAKSAGKVSHYGLSTHENAEKVLLAATGTGWYSLAQIAITPAGWYDWASRSMVDDGKSMKDLRPVLDAARNAGIGLIGMKAGRYIAGRRFLGWRKPDAFNEHYDSALLVAPLTAFQRSYAYVLAHGLDAVNADMQVWKHMRENVAAATSAQRYFV
;
A
#
# COMPACT_ATOMS: atom_id res chain seq x y z
N SER A 1 4.80 4.57 27.13
CA SER A 1 5.60 3.85 26.15
C SER A 1 4.86 3.72 24.82
N ALA A 2 5.55 3.29 23.76
CA ALA A 2 4.96 3.06 22.43
C ALA A 2 3.87 1.97 22.49
N ALA A 3 4.11 0.89 23.23
CA ALA A 3 3.14 -0.18 23.44
C ALA A 3 1.85 0.29 24.12
N GLN A 4 1.96 1.12 25.16
CA GLN A 4 0.80 1.69 25.85
C GLN A 4 -0.01 2.61 24.92
N SER A 5 0.67 3.39 24.09
CA SER A 5 0.00 4.24 23.12
C SER A 5 -0.72 3.42 22.07
N TRP A 6 -0.09 2.36 21.57
CA TRP A 6 -0.68 1.43 20.62
C TRP A 6 -1.90 0.70 21.21
N SER A 7 -1.78 0.19 22.45
CA SER A 7 -2.90 -0.49 23.14
C SER A 7 -4.10 0.43 23.39
N ARG A 8 -3.85 1.69 23.74
CA ARG A 8 -4.93 2.69 23.87
C ARG A 8 -5.58 3.02 22.53
N ALA A 9 -4.79 3.07 21.47
CA ALA A 9 -5.28 3.39 20.13
C ALA A 9 -6.20 2.29 19.59
N ILE A 10 -5.87 1.01 19.77
CA ILE A 10 -6.74 -0.10 19.34
C ILE A 10 -8.05 -0.10 20.14
N ASP A 11 -8.00 0.11 21.45
CA ASP A 11 -9.21 0.19 22.28
C ASP A 11 -10.10 1.38 21.91
N HIS A 12 -9.49 2.51 21.56
CA HIS A 12 -10.22 3.67 21.07
C HIS A 12 -10.91 3.38 19.72
N SER A 13 -10.20 2.72 18.81
CA SER A 13 -10.73 2.35 17.49
C SER A 13 -11.90 1.37 17.59
N LEU A 14 -11.78 0.33 18.43
CA LEU A 14 -12.86 -0.63 18.68
C LEU A 14 -14.13 0.07 19.20
N ARG A 15 -13.98 0.94 20.21
CA ARG A 15 -15.11 1.73 20.75
C ARG A 15 -15.71 2.68 19.70
N GLY A 16 -14.87 3.35 18.92
CA GLY A 16 -15.33 4.28 17.88
C GLY A 16 -16.08 3.61 16.74
N LEU A 17 -15.72 2.37 16.41
CA LEU A 17 -16.39 1.54 15.42
C LEU A 17 -17.61 0.79 15.98
N GLY A 18 -17.76 0.69 17.30
CA GLY A 18 -18.81 -0.09 17.93
C GLY A 18 -18.65 -1.60 17.74
N VAL A 19 -17.42 -2.09 17.65
CA VAL A 19 -17.11 -3.51 17.47
C VAL A 19 -16.13 -4.00 18.53
N GLU A 20 -16.14 -5.30 18.80
CA GLU A 20 -15.23 -5.94 19.75
C GLU A 20 -13.98 -6.51 19.09
N HIS A 21 -14.00 -6.71 17.76
CA HIS A 21 -12.95 -7.30 16.98
C HIS A 21 -12.71 -6.54 15.68
N MET A 22 -11.45 -6.47 15.23
CA MET A 22 -11.04 -6.03 13.90
C MET A 22 -10.18 -7.12 13.24
N ASP A 23 -10.37 -7.34 11.93
CA ASP A 23 -9.55 -8.31 11.19
C ASP A 23 -8.09 -7.91 11.18
N ALA A 24 -7.78 -6.63 10.99
CA ALA A 24 -6.42 -6.11 10.99
C ALA A 24 -6.31 -4.76 11.69
N TYR A 25 -5.18 -4.51 12.31
CA TYR A 25 -4.84 -3.20 12.86
C TYR A 25 -3.43 -2.79 12.44
N TYR A 26 -3.30 -1.57 11.94
CA TYR A 26 -2.06 -1.09 11.34
C TYR A 26 -1.22 -0.24 12.30
N LEU A 27 0.09 -0.44 12.25
CA LEU A 27 1.05 0.54 12.73
C LEU A 27 1.13 1.65 11.68
N MET A 28 0.47 2.79 11.96
CA MET A 28 0.35 3.90 11.02
C MET A 28 1.60 4.77 11.00
N ALA A 29 1.91 5.36 9.83
CA ALA A 29 3.11 6.16 9.59
C ALA A 29 4.40 5.45 10.04
N ALA A 30 4.48 4.16 9.78
CA ALA A 30 5.59 3.29 10.15
C ALA A 30 6.78 3.50 9.20
N ASN A 31 7.35 4.71 9.22
CA ASN A 31 8.43 5.13 8.31
C ASN A 31 9.84 4.84 8.84
N ASN A 32 9.93 4.25 10.04
CA ASN A 32 11.17 3.97 10.75
C ASN A 32 11.35 2.46 10.97
N VAL A 33 12.50 1.94 10.57
CA VAL A 33 12.87 0.52 10.71
C VAL A 33 12.92 0.08 12.19
N GLU A 34 13.35 0.95 13.11
CA GLU A 34 13.40 0.63 14.53
C GLU A 34 12.00 0.40 15.11
N LEU A 35 11.02 1.19 14.68
CA LEU A 35 9.62 1.01 15.07
C LEU A 35 9.08 -0.34 14.56
N ILE A 36 9.43 -0.71 13.33
CA ILE A 36 9.04 -2.01 12.72
C ILE A 36 9.59 -3.19 13.53
N ARG A 37 10.78 -3.04 14.10
CA ARG A 37 11.47 -4.07 14.91
C ARG A 37 11.22 -3.95 16.42
N SER A 38 10.27 -3.12 16.83
CA SER A 38 9.98 -2.92 18.26
C SER A 38 9.27 -4.13 18.85
N GLU A 39 9.99 -4.92 19.61
CA GLU A 39 9.45 -6.07 20.37
C GLU A 39 8.34 -5.63 21.32
N GLU A 40 8.51 -4.47 21.99
CA GLU A 40 7.52 -3.91 22.92
C GLU A 40 6.16 -3.69 22.24
N VAL A 41 6.15 -3.15 21.01
CA VAL A 41 4.91 -2.93 20.25
C VAL A 41 4.35 -4.25 19.73
N HIS A 42 5.21 -5.17 19.30
CA HIS A 42 4.79 -6.50 18.86
C HIS A 42 4.16 -7.31 20.01
N GLU A 43 4.72 -7.27 21.21
CA GLU A 43 4.12 -7.90 22.42
C GLU A 43 2.74 -7.30 22.73
N ALA A 44 2.57 -5.98 22.59
CA ALA A 44 1.26 -5.34 22.75
C ALA A 44 0.24 -5.84 21.71
N PHE A 45 0.68 -6.07 20.47
CA PHE A 45 -0.16 -6.71 19.45
C PHE A 45 -0.53 -8.14 19.85
N LEU A 46 0.42 -8.96 20.27
CA LEU A 46 0.16 -10.34 20.70
C LEU A 46 -0.84 -10.40 21.86
N ALA A 47 -0.72 -9.49 22.82
CA ALA A 47 -1.68 -9.36 23.93
C ALA A 47 -3.08 -9.00 23.42
N ALA A 48 -3.20 -8.05 22.49
CA ALA A 48 -4.48 -7.67 21.88
C ALA A 48 -5.09 -8.82 21.06
N LYS A 49 -4.25 -9.56 20.33
CA LYS A 49 -4.66 -10.75 19.57
C LYS A 49 -5.16 -11.85 20.49
N SER A 50 -4.45 -12.13 21.58
CA SER A 50 -4.87 -13.11 22.60
C SER A 50 -6.18 -12.72 23.27
N ALA A 51 -6.43 -11.42 23.43
CA ALA A 51 -7.69 -10.88 23.95
C ALA A 51 -8.84 -10.86 22.92
N GLY A 52 -8.62 -11.38 21.70
CA GLY A 52 -9.64 -11.43 20.64
C GLY A 52 -9.94 -10.11 19.95
N LYS A 53 -9.15 -9.05 20.21
CA LYS A 53 -9.39 -7.70 19.68
C LYS A 53 -8.99 -7.53 18.21
N VAL A 54 -8.02 -8.32 17.74
CA VAL A 54 -7.47 -8.23 16.38
C VAL A 54 -6.90 -9.57 15.91
N SER A 55 -6.97 -9.85 14.61
CA SER A 55 -6.41 -11.07 14.02
C SER A 55 -5.04 -10.85 13.40
N HIS A 56 -4.85 -9.75 12.66
CA HIS A 56 -3.68 -9.50 11.83
C HIS A 56 -2.97 -8.20 12.19
N TYR A 57 -1.63 -8.25 12.15
CA TYR A 57 -0.77 -7.09 12.36
C TYR A 57 -0.36 -6.51 11.02
N GLY A 58 -0.67 -5.24 10.81
CA GLY A 58 -0.34 -4.51 9.59
C GLY A 58 0.58 -3.32 9.84
N LEU A 59 1.20 -2.84 8.78
CA LEU A 59 1.91 -1.58 8.76
C LEU A 59 1.44 -0.69 7.61
N SER A 60 1.56 0.62 7.77
CA SER A 60 1.33 1.58 6.69
C SER A 60 2.48 2.57 6.67
N THR A 61 3.21 2.64 5.56
CA THR A 61 4.34 3.54 5.37
C THR A 61 4.18 4.43 4.16
N HIS A 62 4.55 5.70 4.34
CA HIS A 62 4.55 6.73 3.29
C HIS A 62 5.95 7.14 2.86
N GLU A 63 6.98 6.69 3.59
CA GLU A 63 8.38 7.05 3.42
C GLU A 63 9.25 5.83 3.71
N ASN A 64 10.45 5.77 3.16
CA ASN A 64 11.37 4.65 3.37
C ASN A 64 10.77 3.25 3.08
N ALA A 65 9.81 3.16 2.16
CA ALA A 65 8.97 1.99 1.98
C ALA A 65 9.79 0.70 1.75
N GLU A 66 10.86 0.75 0.95
CA GLU A 66 11.73 -0.40 0.70
C GLU A 66 12.39 -0.90 1.99
N LYS A 67 13.03 -0.01 2.76
CA LYS A 67 13.72 -0.37 4.00
C LYS A 67 12.75 -0.90 5.06
N VAL A 68 11.58 -0.27 5.16
CA VAL A 68 10.51 -0.66 6.09
C VAL A 68 9.97 -2.04 5.72
N LEU A 69 9.69 -2.27 4.43
CA LEU A 69 9.17 -3.56 3.95
C LEU A 69 10.18 -4.70 4.16
N LEU A 70 11.47 -4.47 3.85
CA LEU A 70 12.52 -5.43 4.11
C LEU A 70 12.69 -5.73 5.61
N ALA A 71 12.58 -4.71 6.46
CA ALA A 71 12.61 -4.91 7.91
C ALA A 71 11.42 -5.75 8.40
N ALA A 72 10.20 -5.45 7.91
CA ALA A 72 9.00 -6.21 8.24
C ALA A 72 9.11 -7.67 7.79
N THR A 73 9.61 -7.90 6.57
CA THR A 73 9.91 -9.23 6.04
C THR A 73 10.85 -10.01 6.96
N GLY A 74 11.89 -9.36 7.47
CA GLY A 74 12.88 -9.98 8.35
C GLY A 74 12.37 -10.31 9.75
N THR A 75 11.30 -9.67 10.24
CA THR A 75 10.72 -9.98 11.57
C THR A 75 9.79 -11.18 11.54
N GLY A 76 9.09 -11.42 10.43
CA GLY A 76 8.03 -12.42 10.33
C GLY A 76 6.77 -12.10 11.16
N TRP A 77 6.59 -10.85 11.61
CA TRP A 77 5.50 -10.46 12.51
C TRP A 77 4.26 -9.92 11.77
N TYR A 78 4.47 -9.36 10.58
CA TYR A 78 3.46 -8.63 9.83
C TYR A 78 2.73 -9.54 8.85
N SER A 79 1.42 -9.35 8.75
CA SER A 79 0.56 -10.04 7.77
C SER A 79 0.17 -9.13 6.61
N LEU A 80 0.24 -7.81 6.80
CA LEU A 80 -0.21 -6.82 5.83
C LEU A 80 0.75 -5.62 5.80
N ALA A 81 1.03 -5.09 4.62
CA ALA A 81 1.76 -3.84 4.44
C ALA A 81 1.07 -2.94 3.40
N GLN A 82 0.71 -1.74 3.83
CA GLN A 82 0.21 -0.69 2.95
C GLN A 82 1.37 0.25 2.60
N ILE A 83 1.74 0.30 1.33
CA ILE A 83 2.97 0.93 0.84
C ILE A 83 2.68 2.00 -0.21
N ALA A 84 3.43 3.11 -0.16
CA ALA A 84 3.32 4.18 -1.14
C ALA A 84 4.12 3.83 -2.39
N ILE A 85 3.42 3.42 -3.46
CA ILE A 85 4.01 2.92 -4.70
C ILE A 85 3.21 3.36 -5.92
N THR A 86 3.91 3.58 -7.03
CA THR A 86 3.35 3.96 -8.32
C THR A 86 3.92 3.06 -9.44
N PRO A 87 3.41 3.09 -10.66
CA PRO A 87 4.05 2.41 -11.80
C PRO A 87 5.53 2.78 -12.01
N ALA A 88 5.92 3.99 -11.60
CA ALA A 88 7.30 4.47 -11.67
C ALA A 88 8.18 4.08 -10.46
N GLY A 89 7.66 3.31 -9.51
CA GLY A 89 8.39 2.89 -8.30
C GLY A 89 7.88 3.53 -7.01
N TRP A 90 8.75 3.60 -6.01
CA TRP A 90 8.41 4.13 -4.70
C TRP A 90 8.01 5.60 -4.74
N TYR A 91 6.97 5.95 -3.97
CA TYR A 91 6.57 7.33 -3.74
C TYR A 91 6.93 7.74 -2.31
N ASP A 92 7.59 8.87 -2.16
CA ASP A 92 7.94 9.46 -0.88
C ASP A 92 7.01 10.65 -0.57
N TRP A 93 6.38 10.61 0.61
CA TRP A 93 5.42 11.63 1.01
C TRP A 93 6.09 12.90 1.54
N ALA A 94 7.29 12.81 2.13
CA ALA A 94 8.01 13.97 2.66
C ALA A 94 8.45 14.89 1.53
N SER A 95 9.07 14.34 0.50
CA SER A 95 9.44 15.07 -0.72
C SER A 95 8.27 15.31 -1.68
N ARG A 96 7.15 14.58 -1.51
CA ARG A 96 5.98 14.56 -2.41
C ARG A 96 6.34 14.19 -3.85
N SER A 97 7.33 13.35 -4.02
CA SER A 97 7.87 12.92 -5.30
C SER A 97 8.07 11.41 -5.35
N MET A 98 8.35 10.90 -6.53
CA MET A 98 8.90 9.56 -6.68
C MET A 98 10.34 9.56 -6.16
N VAL A 99 10.75 8.44 -5.59
CA VAL A 99 12.14 8.24 -5.18
C VAL A 99 12.99 8.13 -6.44
N ASP A 100 13.98 9.01 -6.55
CA ASP A 100 14.90 9.05 -7.70
C ASP A 100 16.09 8.12 -7.45
N ASP A 101 15.83 6.82 -7.47
CA ASP A 101 16.82 5.76 -7.34
C ASP A 101 17.00 4.94 -8.63
N GLY A 102 16.37 5.39 -9.71
CA GLY A 102 16.40 4.73 -11.02
C GLY A 102 15.61 3.42 -11.10
N LYS A 103 14.86 3.08 -10.06
CA LYS A 103 14.05 1.84 -10.01
C LYS A 103 12.61 2.12 -10.39
N SER A 104 12.11 1.43 -11.41
CA SER A 104 10.68 1.32 -11.71
C SER A 104 10.02 0.22 -10.85
N MET A 105 8.70 0.13 -10.90
CA MET A 105 7.99 -0.94 -10.20
C MET A 105 8.43 -2.35 -10.65
N LYS A 106 8.83 -2.54 -11.90
CA LYS A 106 9.35 -3.83 -12.38
C LYS A 106 10.64 -4.23 -11.64
N ASP A 107 11.49 -3.27 -11.32
CA ASP A 107 12.76 -3.48 -10.61
C ASP A 107 12.56 -3.78 -9.12
N LEU A 108 11.40 -3.41 -8.56
CA LEU A 108 11.03 -3.68 -7.17
C LEU A 108 10.50 -5.09 -6.94
N ARG A 109 10.27 -5.87 -8.01
CA ARG A 109 9.71 -7.21 -7.93
C ARG A 109 10.39 -8.11 -6.90
N PRO A 110 11.74 -8.18 -6.80
CA PRO A 110 12.40 -9.02 -5.81
C PRO A 110 12.04 -8.65 -4.36
N VAL A 111 11.89 -7.35 -4.05
CA VAL A 111 11.51 -6.87 -2.72
C VAL A 111 10.05 -7.22 -2.40
N LEU A 112 9.15 -7.02 -3.38
CA LEU A 112 7.74 -7.33 -3.23
C LEU A 112 7.51 -8.84 -3.07
N ASP A 113 8.18 -9.66 -3.88
CA ASP A 113 8.07 -11.12 -3.79
C ASP A 113 8.67 -11.66 -2.48
N ALA A 114 9.76 -11.08 -1.98
CA ALA A 114 10.32 -11.46 -0.67
C ALA A 114 9.31 -11.22 0.46
N ALA A 115 8.62 -10.08 0.45
CA ALA A 115 7.57 -9.77 1.43
C ALA A 115 6.38 -10.73 1.32
N ARG A 116 5.90 -11.01 0.10
CA ARG A 116 4.81 -11.96 -0.14
C ARG A 116 5.18 -13.39 0.29
N ASN A 117 6.40 -13.82 0.01
CA ASN A 117 6.92 -15.13 0.45
C ASN A 117 7.03 -15.24 1.98
N ALA A 118 7.20 -14.12 2.66
CA ALA A 118 7.13 -14.04 4.12
C ALA A 118 5.68 -13.97 4.67
N GLY A 119 4.67 -14.07 3.82
CA GLY A 119 3.26 -14.06 4.21
C GLY A 119 2.66 -12.66 4.38
N ILE A 120 3.30 -11.61 3.86
CA ILE A 120 2.81 -10.23 3.94
C ILE A 120 1.98 -9.92 2.69
N GLY A 121 0.67 -9.68 2.87
CA GLY A 121 -0.20 -9.15 1.83
C GLY A 121 0.12 -7.67 1.55
N LEU A 122 0.30 -7.32 0.27
CA LEU A 122 0.75 -6.00 -0.17
C LEU A 122 -0.40 -5.16 -0.70
N ILE A 123 -0.61 -3.99 -0.10
CA ILE A 123 -1.63 -3.02 -0.50
C ILE A 123 -0.94 -1.76 -1.00
N GLY A 124 -1.10 -1.44 -2.28
CA GLY A 124 -0.56 -0.21 -2.86
C GLY A 124 -1.41 1.00 -2.55
N MET A 125 -0.79 2.10 -2.17
CA MET A 125 -1.41 3.41 -2.13
C MET A 125 -0.61 4.40 -2.97
N LYS A 126 -1.23 5.50 -3.37
CA LYS A 126 -0.63 6.55 -4.23
C LYS A 126 -0.47 6.17 -5.71
N ALA A 127 -0.88 4.99 -6.17
CA ALA A 127 -0.75 4.58 -7.57
C ALA A 127 -1.32 5.60 -8.59
N GLY A 128 -2.42 6.31 -8.24
CA GLY A 128 -2.99 7.37 -9.06
C GLY A 128 -2.50 8.79 -8.74
N ARG A 129 -1.44 8.97 -7.95
CA ARG A 129 -1.08 10.26 -7.35
C ARG A 129 -0.83 11.39 -8.35
N TYR A 130 -0.08 11.16 -9.41
CA TYR A 130 0.23 12.16 -10.43
C TYR A 130 -0.90 12.35 -11.44
N ILE A 131 -1.65 11.30 -11.69
CA ILE A 131 -2.79 11.31 -12.62
C ILE A 131 -3.90 12.22 -12.09
N ALA A 132 -4.14 12.21 -10.79
CA ALA A 132 -5.19 13.02 -10.15
C ALA A 132 -4.95 14.53 -10.25
N GLY A 133 -3.69 14.96 -10.36
CA GLY A 133 -3.31 16.36 -10.28
C GLY A 133 -3.43 16.94 -8.86
N ARG A 134 -3.23 18.25 -8.73
CA ARG A 134 -3.49 18.99 -7.48
C ARG A 134 -4.86 19.66 -7.57
N ARG A 135 -5.58 19.72 -6.45
CA ARG A 135 -6.92 20.31 -6.36
C ARG A 135 -6.96 21.80 -6.71
N PHE A 136 -5.83 22.51 -6.57
CA PHE A 136 -5.68 23.95 -6.88
C PHE A 136 -4.48 24.12 -7.80
N LEU A 137 -4.69 24.62 -9.03
CA LEU A 137 -3.66 24.97 -10.02
C LEU A 137 -2.67 23.84 -10.41
N GLY A 138 -2.98 22.57 -10.12
CA GLY A 138 -2.14 21.44 -10.51
C GLY A 138 -2.69 20.77 -11.77
N TRP A 139 -1.89 20.73 -12.84
CA TRP A 139 -2.24 20.04 -14.07
C TRP A 139 -2.35 18.53 -13.82
N ARG A 140 -3.45 17.95 -14.25
CA ARG A 140 -3.57 16.49 -14.34
C ARG A 140 -2.55 15.99 -15.37
N LYS A 141 -1.87 14.91 -15.06
CA LYS A 141 -0.94 14.23 -15.98
C LYS A 141 -1.45 12.82 -16.25
N PRO A 142 -2.43 12.65 -17.15
CA PRO A 142 -2.99 11.32 -17.44
C PRO A 142 -1.96 10.38 -18.07
N ASP A 143 -0.89 10.92 -18.60
CA ASP A 143 0.24 10.26 -19.24
C ASP A 143 1.46 10.06 -18.32
N ALA A 144 1.34 10.42 -17.04
CA ALA A 144 2.45 10.44 -16.08
C ALA A 144 3.27 9.15 -15.99
N PHE A 145 2.68 8.02 -16.33
CA PHE A 145 3.32 6.70 -16.23
C PHE A 145 3.39 5.95 -17.55
N ASN A 146 3.08 6.61 -18.69
CA ASN A 146 3.01 5.93 -19.98
C ASN A 146 4.32 5.27 -20.39
N GLU A 147 5.47 5.81 -20.00
CA GLU A 147 6.79 5.25 -20.28
C GLU A 147 7.05 3.90 -19.59
N HIS A 148 6.31 3.59 -18.53
CA HIS A 148 6.43 2.33 -17.80
C HIS A 148 5.49 1.25 -18.32
N TYR A 149 4.50 1.61 -19.14
CA TYR A 149 3.49 0.69 -19.63
C TYR A 149 3.90 -0.01 -20.92
N ASP A 150 3.57 -1.28 -21.03
CA ASP A 150 3.70 -2.01 -22.28
C ASP A 150 2.67 -1.51 -23.31
N SER A 151 2.97 -1.72 -24.59
CA SER A 151 2.14 -1.24 -25.70
C SER A 151 0.69 -1.74 -25.63
N ALA A 152 0.46 -2.96 -25.19
CA ALA A 152 -0.88 -3.53 -25.03
C ALA A 152 -1.71 -2.76 -23.97
N LEU A 153 -1.07 -2.36 -22.87
CA LEU A 153 -1.73 -1.57 -21.81
C LEU A 153 -1.99 -0.12 -22.26
N LEU A 154 -1.08 0.45 -23.06
CA LEU A 154 -1.23 1.82 -23.58
C LEU A 154 -2.43 1.97 -24.52
N VAL A 155 -2.68 0.96 -25.36
CA VAL A 155 -3.81 0.98 -26.31
C VAL A 155 -5.10 0.39 -25.72
N ALA A 156 -5.06 -0.14 -24.52
CA ALA A 156 -6.21 -0.72 -23.85
C ALA A 156 -7.32 0.34 -23.63
N PRO A 157 -8.62 -0.02 -23.74
CA PRO A 157 -9.74 0.87 -23.51
C PRO A 157 -9.93 1.14 -22.00
N LEU A 158 -8.87 1.60 -21.35
CA LEU A 158 -8.80 1.90 -19.92
C LEU A 158 -8.53 3.38 -19.71
N THR A 159 -9.12 3.95 -18.67
CA THR A 159 -8.75 5.30 -18.21
C THR A 159 -7.31 5.28 -17.63
N ALA A 160 -6.71 6.45 -17.49
CA ALA A 160 -5.37 6.58 -16.91
C ALA A 160 -5.28 5.94 -15.50
N PHE A 161 -6.32 6.13 -14.67
CA PHE A 161 -6.39 5.50 -13.35
C PHE A 161 -6.49 3.98 -13.44
N GLN A 162 -7.34 3.47 -14.31
CA GLN A 162 -7.49 2.02 -14.52
C GLN A 162 -6.19 1.39 -14.99
N ARG A 163 -5.46 2.04 -15.92
CA ARG A 163 -4.14 1.56 -16.35
C ARG A 163 -3.15 1.48 -15.21
N SER A 164 -3.07 2.54 -14.39
CA SER A 164 -2.16 2.56 -13.25
C SER A 164 -2.48 1.46 -12.23
N TYR A 165 -3.75 1.30 -11.87
CA TYR A 165 -4.17 0.27 -10.92
C TYR A 165 -3.96 -1.14 -11.48
N ALA A 166 -4.33 -1.39 -12.74
CA ALA A 166 -4.08 -2.67 -13.39
C ALA A 166 -2.58 -3.00 -13.43
N TYR A 167 -1.74 -2.01 -13.74
CA TYR A 167 -0.29 -2.18 -13.79
C TYR A 167 0.29 -2.59 -12.44
N VAL A 168 -0.02 -1.85 -11.37
CA VAL A 168 0.56 -2.15 -10.05
C VAL A 168 0.06 -3.49 -9.49
N LEU A 169 -1.19 -3.87 -9.76
CA LEU A 169 -1.72 -5.19 -9.40
C LEU A 169 -0.99 -6.32 -10.15
N ALA A 170 -0.72 -6.16 -11.45
CA ALA A 170 0.00 -7.14 -12.24
C ALA A 170 1.48 -7.28 -11.82
N HIS A 171 2.07 -6.24 -11.24
CA HIS A 171 3.48 -6.20 -10.89
C HIS A 171 3.77 -6.48 -9.39
N GLY A 172 2.86 -7.14 -8.69
CA GLY A 172 3.17 -7.74 -7.38
C GLY A 172 2.40 -7.21 -6.19
N LEU A 173 1.37 -6.38 -6.40
CA LEU A 173 0.46 -6.00 -5.33
C LEU A 173 -0.77 -6.91 -5.29
N ASP A 174 -1.26 -7.19 -4.09
CA ASP A 174 -2.46 -7.99 -3.87
C ASP A 174 -3.72 -7.12 -3.90
N ALA A 175 -3.61 -5.85 -3.54
CA ALA A 175 -4.70 -4.88 -3.57
C ALA A 175 -4.19 -3.44 -3.78
N VAL A 176 -5.11 -2.54 -4.15
CA VAL A 176 -4.84 -1.10 -4.27
C VAL A 176 -5.85 -0.31 -3.47
N ASN A 177 -5.36 0.60 -2.65
CA ASN A 177 -6.20 1.61 -2.01
C ASN A 177 -6.51 2.72 -3.02
N ALA A 178 -7.72 2.70 -3.56
CA ALA A 178 -8.19 3.59 -4.61
C ALA A 178 -9.33 4.49 -4.14
N ASP A 179 -9.50 5.66 -4.78
CA ASP A 179 -10.62 6.55 -4.53
C ASP A 179 -11.94 5.92 -5.02
N MET A 180 -12.97 5.98 -4.18
CA MET A 180 -14.31 5.47 -4.46
C MET A 180 -15.42 6.46 -4.06
N GLN A 181 -15.17 7.76 -4.14
CA GLN A 181 -16.11 8.82 -3.71
C GLN A 181 -17.38 8.87 -4.57
N VAL A 182 -17.34 8.37 -5.80
CA VAL A 182 -18.50 8.31 -6.70
C VAL A 182 -18.61 6.94 -7.37
N TRP A 183 -19.82 6.52 -7.73
CA TRP A 183 -20.10 5.25 -8.39
C TRP A 183 -19.28 4.99 -9.66
N LYS A 184 -18.94 6.05 -10.39
CA LYS A 184 -18.07 5.93 -11.56
C LYS A 184 -16.69 5.39 -11.18
N HIS A 185 -16.08 5.94 -10.14
CA HIS A 185 -14.75 5.49 -9.66
C HIS A 185 -14.80 4.04 -9.19
N MET A 186 -15.85 3.64 -8.48
CA MET A 186 -16.00 2.26 -8.05
C MET A 186 -16.06 1.28 -9.24
N ARG A 187 -16.88 1.59 -10.28
CA ARG A 187 -16.92 0.76 -11.47
C ARG A 187 -15.60 0.70 -12.22
N GLU A 188 -14.89 1.84 -12.32
CA GLU A 188 -13.57 1.91 -12.94
C GLU A 188 -12.53 1.08 -12.17
N ASN A 189 -12.57 1.13 -10.85
CA ASN A 189 -11.66 0.35 -10.00
C ASN A 189 -11.92 -1.15 -10.11
N VAL A 190 -13.17 -1.58 -10.11
CA VAL A 190 -13.55 -2.99 -10.33
C VAL A 190 -13.09 -3.46 -11.72
N ALA A 191 -13.32 -2.64 -12.77
CA ALA A 191 -12.85 -2.95 -14.12
C ALA A 191 -11.32 -3.07 -14.19
N ALA A 192 -10.58 -2.22 -13.48
CA ALA A 192 -9.13 -2.31 -13.39
C ALA A 192 -8.67 -3.62 -12.73
N ALA A 193 -9.27 -3.99 -11.62
CA ALA A 193 -8.93 -5.22 -10.88
C ALA A 193 -9.23 -6.47 -11.72
N THR A 194 -10.36 -6.53 -12.42
CA THR A 194 -10.76 -7.68 -13.24
C THR A 194 -10.03 -7.78 -14.57
N SER A 195 -9.42 -6.71 -15.05
CA SER A 195 -8.69 -6.67 -16.32
C SER A 195 -7.17 -6.69 -16.15
N ALA A 196 -6.66 -6.63 -14.92
CA ALA A 196 -5.21 -6.57 -14.66
C ALA A 196 -4.43 -7.67 -15.37
N GLN A 197 -4.95 -8.89 -15.44
CA GLN A 197 -4.27 -10.02 -16.10
C GLN A 197 -4.42 -10.05 -17.63
N ARG A 198 -5.33 -9.30 -18.23
CA ARG A 198 -5.58 -9.34 -19.68
C ARG A 198 -4.49 -8.70 -20.53
N TYR A 199 -3.77 -7.76 -19.97
CA TYR A 199 -2.82 -6.91 -20.69
C TYR A 199 -1.36 -7.21 -20.35
N PHE A 200 -1.15 -8.24 -19.52
CA PHE A 200 0.17 -8.67 -19.06
C PHE A 200 0.33 -10.17 -19.38
N VAL A 201 0.79 -10.44 -20.58
CA VAL A 201 1.13 -11.80 -21.06
C VAL A 201 2.63 -11.95 -21.11
#